data_8809f1581df1d3b347c54cc15ae8c6b8
#
_entry.id   8809f1581df1d3b347c54cc15ae8c6b8
#
_cell.length_a   1.000
_cell.length_b   1.000
_cell.length_c   1.000
_cell.angle_alpha   90.00
_cell.angle_beta   90.00
_cell.angle_gamma   90.00
#
_symmetry.space_group_name_H-M   'P 1'
#
loop_
_entity.id
_entity.type
_entity.pdbx_description
1 polymer ?
#
loop_
_entity_poly.entity_id
_entity_poly.type
_entity_poly.pdbx_seq_one_letter_code
_entity_poly.pdbx_strand_id
1 'polypeptide(L)'
;RKRSRFCYCCRRESNEIMAEQKSKKKNKKNILSGIAHIKASFNNTMINISDTNGETVVWTSGGSVGFKGSRKSTPYAAQVAAEEAVRRATEFGIHKLDIIISGTGAGRETAVRTLQNMGMDVGSIKDITPTPHNGCRPKKRRRN
;
A
#
# COMPACT_ATOMS: atom_id res chain seq x y z
N ARG A 1 -23.82 10.43 50.41
CA ARG A 1 -23.26 10.23 49.02
C ARG A 1 -22.36 9.02 49.05
N LYS A 2 -22.87 7.85 48.60
CA LYS A 2 -22.11 6.60 48.49
C LYS A 2 -21.31 6.62 47.20
N ARG A 3 -19.97 6.65 47.28
CA ARG A 3 -19.07 6.44 46.15
C ARG A 3 -19.04 4.93 45.84
N SER A 4 -19.56 4.51 44.71
CA SER A 4 -19.45 3.16 44.21
C SER A 4 -17.97 2.84 43.86
N ARG A 5 -17.37 1.92 44.62
CA ARG A 5 -16.05 1.37 44.28
C ARG A 5 -16.21 0.50 43.02
N PHE A 6 -15.74 0.99 41.92
CA PHE A 6 -15.62 0.18 40.69
C PHE A 6 -14.60 -0.93 40.92
N CYS A 7 -15.06 -2.17 40.79
CA CYS A 7 -14.26 -3.35 41.02
C CYS A 7 -13.22 -3.56 39.90
N TYR A 8 -11.96 -3.71 40.29
CA TYR A 8 -10.81 -3.92 39.38
C TYR A 8 -10.87 -5.28 38.65
N CYS A 9 -11.75 -6.20 39.02
CA CYS A 9 -11.88 -7.53 38.43
C CYS A 9 -12.51 -7.54 37.03
N CYS A 10 -13.44 -6.61 36.72
CA CYS A 10 -14.08 -6.59 35.38
C CYS A 10 -13.19 -6.12 34.23
N ARG A 11 -11.99 -5.62 34.52
CA ARG A 11 -11.06 -5.14 33.46
C ARG A 11 -10.15 -6.26 32.91
N ARG A 12 -10.05 -7.41 33.57
CA ARG A 12 -9.24 -8.55 33.08
C ARG A 12 -9.99 -9.42 32.07
N GLU A 13 -11.27 -9.64 32.28
CA GLU A 13 -12.07 -10.50 31.37
C GLU A 13 -12.32 -9.89 30.00
N SER A 14 -12.42 -8.54 29.91
CA SER A 14 -12.58 -7.86 28.61
C SER A 14 -11.31 -7.85 27.74
N ASN A 15 -10.12 -8.03 28.34
CA ASN A 15 -8.86 -8.09 27.59
C ASN A 15 -8.56 -9.50 27.05
N GLU A 16 -9.07 -10.56 27.67
CA GLU A 16 -8.91 -11.93 27.20
C GLU A 16 -9.81 -12.22 25.99
N ILE A 17 -11.02 -11.67 25.96
CA ILE A 17 -11.96 -11.81 24.82
C ILE A 17 -11.44 -11.08 23.56
N MET A 18 -10.66 -10.01 23.72
CA MET A 18 -10.03 -9.30 22.59
C MET A 18 -8.78 -10.02 22.04
N ALA A 19 -8.18 -10.94 22.80
CA ALA A 19 -6.98 -11.67 22.38
C ALA A 19 -7.31 -12.89 21.50
N GLU A 20 -8.51 -13.45 21.56
CA GLU A 20 -8.90 -14.62 20.76
C GLU A 20 -9.39 -14.31 19.33
N GLN A 21 -9.56 -13.04 18.97
CA GLN A 21 -9.85 -12.66 17.57
C GLN A 21 -8.60 -12.59 16.68
N LYS A 22 -7.46 -13.14 17.12
CA LYS A 22 -6.26 -13.25 16.30
C LYS A 22 -6.43 -14.31 15.21
N SER A 23 -6.63 -13.76 14.00
CA SER A 23 -6.21 -14.36 12.74
C SER A 23 -6.86 -15.72 12.36
N LYS A 24 -8.06 -15.66 11.78
CA LYS A 24 -8.36 -16.61 10.71
C LYS A 24 -7.24 -16.46 9.68
N LYS A 25 -6.28 -17.41 9.66
CA LYS A 25 -5.26 -17.51 8.63
C LYS A 25 -5.99 -17.60 7.30
N LYS A 26 -6.03 -16.49 6.54
CA LYS A 26 -6.54 -16.50 5.17
C LYS A 26 -5.68 -17.53 4.43
N ASN A 27 -6.30 -18.50 3.80
CA ASN A 27 -5.62 -19.47 2.97
C ASN A 27 -4.77 -18.68 1.95
N LYS A 28 -3.44 -18.82 2.03
CA LYS A 28 -2.52 -18.17 1.11
C LYS A 28 -2.78 -18.77 -0.26
N LYS A 29 -3.37 -18.00 -1.17
CA LYS A 29 -3.51 -18.38 -2.58
C LYS A 29 -2.12 -18.31 -3.20
N ASN A 30 -1.64 -19.35 -3.84
CA ASN A 30 -0.41 -19.31 -4.63
C ASN A 30 -0.73 -18.67 -5.99
N ILE A 31 -0.23 -17.46 -6.21
CA ILE A 31 -0.48 -16.66 -7.41
C ILE A 31 0.84 -16.50 -8.11
N LEU A 32 0.98 -16.97 -9.36
CA LEU A 32 2.23 -16.89 -10.13
C LEU A 32 2.42 -15.55 -10.82
N SER A 33 1.34 -14.89 -11.25
CA SER A 33 1.38 -13.62 -11.98
C SER A 33 0.39 -12.63 -11.37
N GLY A 34 0.78 -11.36 -11.32
CA GLY A 34 -0.04 -10.30 -10.75
C GLY A 34 0.13 -8.96 -11.48
N ILE A 35 -0.68 -7.99 -11.10
CA ILE A 35 -0.65 -6.63 -11.63
C ILE A 35 -0.28 -5.68 -10.50
N ALA A 36 0.80 -4.92 -10.68
CA ALA A 36 1.23 -3.89 -9.73
C ALA A 36 0.69 -2.52 -10.15
N HIS A 37 -0.23 -1.98 -9.37
CA HIS A 37 -0.76 -0.63 -9.54
C HIS A 37 0.04 0.36 -8.71
N ILE A 38 0.78 1.25 -9.35
CA ILE A 38 1.56 2.30 -8.70
C ILE A 38 0.83 3.63 -8.88
N LYS A 39 0.32 4.19 -7.79
CA LYS A 39 -0.28 5.52 -7.78
C LYS A 39 0.64 6.50 -7.07
N ALA A 40 1.33 7.33 -7.85
CA ALA A 40 2.26 8.34 -7.34
C ALA A 40 1.61 9.73 -7.40
N SER A 41 1.32 10.29 -6.23
CA SER A 41 0.85 11.68 -6.09
C SER A 41 1.96 12.55 -5.49
N PHE A 42 1.79 13.88 -5.52
CA PHE A 42 2.73 14.81 -4.87
C PHE A 42 2.84 14.64 -3.34
N ASN A 43 1.89 13.96 -2.71
CA ASN A 43 1.86 13.80 -1.25
C ASN A 43 2.21 12.38 -0.79
N ASN A 44 2.04 11.38 -1.63
CA ASN A 44 2.24 9.98 -1.25
C ASN A 44 2.39 9.08 -2.47
N THR A 45 3.11 7.97 -2.33
CA THR A 45 3.15 6.88 -3.31
C THR A 45 2.46 5.67 -2.70
N MET A 46 1.50 5.10 -3.44
CA MET A 46 0.75 3.91 -3.07
C MET A 46 1.04 2.80 -4.08
N ILE A 47 1.30 1.62 -3.60
CA ILE A 47 1.57 0.43 -4.41
C ILE A 47 0.56 -0.64 -4.01
N ASN A 48 -0.18 -1.14 -4.97
CA ASN A 48 -1.14 -2.20 -4.79
C ASN A 48 -0.84 -3.34 -5.77
N ILE A 49 -0.65 -4.55 -5.27
CA ILE A 49 -0.43 -5.73 -6.08
C ILE A 49 -1.72 -6.55 -6.05
N SER A 50 -2.29 -6.76 -7.21
CA SER A 50 -3.51 -7.53 -7.41
C SER A 50 -3.21 -8.78 -8.25
N ASP A 51 -4.07 -9.77 -8.14
CA ASP A 51 -4.15 -10.90 -9.03
C ASP A 51 -4.67 -10.46 -10.43
N THR A 52 -4.56 -11.31 -11.43
CA THR A 52 -5.13 -11.11 -12.77
C THR A 52 -6.65 -10.92 -12.76
N ASN A 53 -7.34 -11.45 -11.74
CA ASN A 53 -8.77 -11.26 -11.53
C ASN A 53 -9.14 -9.91 -10.89
N GLY A 54 -8.14 -9.09 -10.49
CA GLY A 54 -8.34 -7.81 -9.81
C GLY A 54 -8.45 -7.90 -8.28
N GLU A 55 -8.33 -9.07 -7.67
CA GLU A 55 -8.32 -9.20 -6.22
C GLU A 55 -7.01 -8.64 -5.64
N THR A 56 -7.09 -7.73 -4.69
CA THR A 56 -5.92 -7.16 -4.01
C THR A 56 -5.29 -8.18 -3.08
N VAL A 57 -4.02 -8.49 -3.34
CA VAL A 57 -3.20 -9.43 -2.53
C VAL A 57 -2.38 -8.66 -1.51
N VAL A 58 -1.67 -7.63 -1.97
CA VAL A 58 -0.77 -6.81 -1.13
C VAL A 58 -0.99 -5.34 -1.44
N TRP A 59 -1.00 -4.52 -0.41
CA TRP A 59 -0.96 -3.07 -0.57
C TRP A 59 0.05 -2.44 0.39
N THR A 60 0.75 -1.44 -0.08
CA THR A 60 1.71 -0.65 0.69
C THR A 60 1.64 0.82 0.29
N SER A 61 2.15 1.68 1.15
CA SER A 61 2.27 3.11 0.86
C SER A 61 3.41 3.71 1.67
N GLY A 62 3.89 4.89 1.30
CA GLY A 62 4.87 5.62 2.10
C GLY A 62 4.41 5.85 3.54
N GLY A 63 3.09 5.97 3.78
CA GLY A 63 2.53 6.12 5.12
C GLY A 63 2.50 4.82 5.93
N SER A 64 2.25 3.67 5.30
CA SER A 64 2.22 2.37 5.98
C SER A 64 3.61 1.92 6.44
N VAL A 65 4.66 2.38 5.78
CA VAL A 65 6.07 2.10 6.13
C VAL A 65 6.61 3.02 7.24
N GLY A 66 5.77 3.93 7.75
CA GLY A 66 6.11 4.78 8.89
C GLY A 66 6.52 6.21 8.55
N PHE A 67 6.57 6.61 7.26
CA PHE A 67 6.83 8.00 6.90
C PHE A 67 5.62 8.89 7.21
N LYS A 68 5.87 10.08 7.77
CA LYS A 68 4.84 11.05 8.15
C LYS A 68 5.00 12.37 7.38
N GLY A 69 3.90 13.09 7.19
CA GLY A 69 3.88 14.42 6.57
C GLY A 69 4.45 14.43 5.15
N SER A 70 5.28 15.40 4.83
CA SER A 70 5.90 15.59 3.52
C SER A 70 6.89 14.48 3.12
N ARG A 71 7.45 13.76 4.08
CA ARG A 71 8.39 12.67 3.82
C ARG A 71 7.77 11.51 3.04
N LYS A 72 6.44 11.36 3.04
CA LYS A 72 5.73 10.32 2.27
C LYS A 72 5.85 10.46 0.76
N SER A 73 6.10 11.69 0.26
CA SER A 73 6.21 11.98 -1.18
C SER A 73 7.63 11.80 -1.72
N THR A 74 8.61 11.50 -0.88
CA THR A 74 9.99 11.34 -1.29
C THR A 74 10.19 10.06 -2.12
N PRO A 75 11.13 10.05 -3.10
CA PRO A 75 11.50 8.86 -3.85
C PRO A 75 11.95 7.71 -2.92
N TYR A 76 12.65 8.05 -1.84
CA TYR A 76 13.10 7.06 -0.85
C TYR A 76 11.92 6.35 -0.15
N ALA A 77 10.86 7.09 0.21
CA ALA A 77 9.66 6.48 0.78
C ALA A 77 8.96 5.51 -0.20
N ALA A 78 8.98 5.85 -1.51
CA ALA A 78 8.47 4.98 -2.56
C ALA A 78 9.32 3.71 -2.72
N GLN A 79 10.65 3.84 -2.61
CA GLN A 79 11.57 2.70 -2.63
C GLN A 79 11.24 1.72 -1.49
N VAL A 80 11.24 2.19 -0.24
CA VAL A 80 10.98 1.33 0.93
C VAL A 80 9.57 0.72 0.88
N ALA A 81 8.58 1.45 0.38
CA ALA A 81 7.24 0.92 0.17
C ALA A 81 7.22 -0.21 -0.90
N ALA A 82 8.00 -0.07 -1.98
CA ALA A 82 8.13 -1.09 -3.01
C ALA A 82 8.84 -2.34 -2.49
N GLU A 83 9.94 -2.19 -1.74
CA GLU A 83 10.65 -3.30 -1.10
C GLU A 83 9.73 -4.12 -0.19
N GLU A 84 8.94 -3.43 0.64
CA GLU A 84 7.98 -4.09 1.52
C GLU A 84 6.84 -4.77 0.73
N ALA A 85 6.39 -4.16 -0.38
CA ALA A 85 5.40 -4.77 -1.26
C ALA A 85 5.90 -6.08 -1.87
N VAL A 86 7.12 -6.09 -2.39
CA VAL A 86 7.76 -7.29 -2.96
C VAL A 86 7.93 -8.37 -1.91
N ARG A 87 8.44 -8.02 -0.72
CA ARG A 87 8.61 -8.99 0.37
C ARG A 87 7.32 -9.73 0.67
N ARG A 88 6.20 -8.99 0.79
CA ARG A 88 4.89 -9.58 1.02
C ARG A 88 4.36 -10.35 -0.19
N ALA A 89 4.60 -9.87 -1.41
CA ALA A 89 4.17 -10.53 -2.63
C ALA A 89 4.85 -11.89 -2.82
N THR A 90 6.15 -11.99 -2.49
CA THR A 90 6.90 -13.23 -2.53
C THR A 90 6.33 -14.28 -1.56
N GLU A 91 5.77 -13.87 -0.41
CA GLU A 91 5.06 -14.80 0.50
C GLU A 91 3.82 -15.45 -0.14
N PHE A 92 3.22 -14.83 -1.16
CA PHE A 92 2.10 -15.35 -1.93
C PHE A 92 2.52 -16.06 -3.21
N GLY A 93 3.84 -16.13 -3.49
CA GLY A 93 4.41 -16.82 -4.65
C GLY A 93 4.37 -16.03 -5.95
N ILE A 94 4.16 -14.71 -5.91
CA ILE A 94 4.13 -13.86 -7.10
C ILE A 94 5.57 -13.61 -7.58
N HIS A 95 5.86 -13.97 -8.83
CA HIS A 95 7.15 -13.73 -9.47
C HIS A 95 7.05 -12.82 -10.70
N LYS A 96 5.92 -12.85 -11.40
CA LYS A 96 5.70 -12.03 -12.60
C LYS A 96 4.73 -10.90 -12.31
N LEU A 97 5.08 -9.66 -12.73
CA LEU A 97 4.27 -8.47 -12.52
C LEU A 97 4.14 -7.66 -13.81
N ASP A 98 2.90 -7.32 -14.15
CA ASP A 98 2.60 -6.24 -15.09
C ASP A 98 2.42 -4.94 -14.29
N ILE A 99 3.09 -3.87 -14.68
CA ILE A 99 3.09 -2.61 -13.94
C ILE A 99 2.16 -1.60 -14.59
N ILE A 100 1.23 -1.08 -13.81
CA ILE A 100 0.34 0.02 -14.21
C ILE A 100 0.66 1.24 -13.37
N ILE A 101 1.08 2.32 -14.01
CA ILE A 101 1.47 3.55 -13.37
C ILE A 101 0.37 4.60 -13.52
N SER A 102 0.11 5.37 -12.47
CA SER A 102 -0.82 6.49 -12.46
C SER A 102 -0.28 7.64 -11.62
N GLY A 103 -0.33 8.85 -12.15
CA GLY A 103 0.05 10.08 -11.44
C GLY A 103 1.45 10.56 -11.75
N THR A 104 1.77 11.79 -11.28
CA THR A 104 2.97 12.56 -11.62
C THR A 104 3.94 12.76 -10.44
N GLY A 105 3.80 11.95 -9.37
CA GLY A 105 4.63 12.06 -8.17
C GLY A 105 6.08 11.61 -8.39
N ALA A 106 7.01 12.15 -7.59
CA ALA A 106 8.44 11.85 -7.67
C ALA A 106 8.80 10.38 -7.39
N GLY A 107 7.93 9.61 -6.69
CA GLY A 107 8.14 8.19 -6.39
C GLY A 107 7.85 7.22 -7.55
N ARG A 108 7.37 7.71 -8.68
CA ARG A 108 6.92 6.93 -9.83
C ARG A 108 8.00 6.01 -10.40
N GLU A 109 9.12 6.60 -10.85
CA GLU A 109 10.23 5.85 -11.45
C GLU A 109 10.97 4.99 -10.42
N THR A 110 11.15 5.53 -9.22
CA THR A 110 11.86 4.83 -8.14
C THR A 110 11.13 3.55 -7.76
N ALA A 111 9.80 3.57 -7.66
CA ALA A 111 9.02 2.37 -7.36
C ALA A 111 9.21 1.28 -8.43
N VAL A 112 9.16 1.66 -9.73
CA VAL A 112 9.36 0.70 -10.84
C VAL A 112 10.75 0.08 -10.78
N ARG A 113 11.79 0.91 -10.66
CA ARG A 113 13.18 0.43 -10.56
C ARG A 113 13.39 -0.52 -9.38
N THR A 114 12.76 -0.20 -8.25
CA THR A 114 12.88 -1.06 -7.06
C THR A 114 12.22 -2.42 -7.27
N LEU A 115 11.04 -2.48 -7.91
CA LEU A 115 10.38 -3.74 -8.23
C LEU A 115 11.27 -4.63 -9.12
N GLN A 116 11.94 -4.04 -10.12
CA GLN A 116 12.89 -4.74 -10.98
C GLN A 116 14.14 -5.21 -10.22
N ASN A 117 14.73 -4.33 -9.40
CA ASN A 117 15.95 -4.63 -8.64
C ASN A 117 15.74 -5.73 -7.59
N MET A 118 14.52 -5.88 -7.08
CA MET A 118 14.17 -6.94 -6.13
C MET A 118 13.94 -8.32 -6.78
N GLY A 119 14.20 -8.44 -8.08
CA GLY A 119 14.13 -9.71 -8.81
C GLY A 119 12.73 -10.15 -9.25
N MET A 120 11.79 -9.19 -9.36
CA MET A 120 10.49 -9.46 -9.95
C MET A 120 10.59 -9.39 -11.48
N ASP A 121 10.04 -10.40 -12.17
CA ASP A 121 9.95 -10.41 -13.62
C ASP A 121 8.89 -9.41 -14.09
N VAL A 122 9.30 -8.31 -14.71
CA VAL A 122 8.40 -7.29 -15.24
C VAL A 122 8.05 -7.60 -16.69
N GLY A 123 6.77 -7.92 -16.94
CA GLY A 123 6.26 -8.23 -18.27
C GLY A 123 5.98 -6.96 -19.09
N SER A 124 5.09 -6.10 -18.63
CA SER A 124 4.71 -4.87 -19.32
C SER A 124 4.63 -3.70 -18.34
N ILE A 125 4.92 -2.49 -18.84
CA ILE A 125 4.76 -1.24 -18.10
C ILE A 125 3.79 -0.35 -18.87
N LYS A 126 2.66 0.00 -18.24
CA LYS A 126 1.62 0.86 -18.83
C LYS A 126 1.42 2.10 -17.98
N ASP A 127 1.40 3.26 -18.61
CA ASP A 127 1.03 4.52 -17.97
C ASP A 127 -0.42 4.87 -18.32
N ILE A 128 -1.25 4.97 -17.29
CA ILE A 128 -2.67 5.32 -17.41
C ILE A 128 -2.98 6.67 -16.75
N THR A 129 -1.99 7.56 -16.62
CA THR A 129 -2.22 8.87 -16.00
C THR A 129 -3.27 9.66 -16.79
N PRO A 130 -4.43 9.99 -16.20
CA PRO A 130 -5.47 10.71 -16.90
C PRO A 130 -5.06 12.18 -17.10
N THR A 131 -5.09 12.64 -18.34
CA THR A 131 -4.90 14.04 -18.71
C THR A 131 -6.22 14.61 -19.22
N PRO A 132 -6.79 15.65 -18.58
CA PRO A 132 -8.05 16.22 -19.04
C PRO A 132 -7.91 16.95 -20.37
N HIS A 133 -8.81 16.70 -21.32
CA HIS A 133 -8.97 17.48 -22.54
C HIS A 133 -9.90 18.66 -22.25
N ASN A 134 -9.39 19.74 -21.63
CA ASN A 134 -10.22 20.88 -21.17
C ASN A 134 -11.41 20.48 -20.26
N GLY A 135 -11.22 19.55 -19.35
CA GLY A 135 -12.26 19.10 -18.42
C GLY A 135 -12.69 20.15 -17.38
N CYS A 136 -13.18 19.69 -16.24
CA CYS A 136 -13.64 20.56 -15.15
C CYS A 136 -12.54 21.46 -14.62
N ARG A 137 -12.90 22.67 -14.17
CA ARG A 137 -11.96 23.63 -13.58
C ARG A 137 -11.28 23.00 -12.36
N PRO A 138 -9.93 22.94 -12.27
CA PRO A 138 -9.23 22.43 -11.13
C PRO A 138 -9.45 23.30 -9.88
N LYS A 139 -9.24 22.72 -8.70
CA LYS A 139 -9.27 23.45 -7.43
C LYS A 139 -8.20 24.54 -7.42
N LYS A 140 -8.48 25.65 -6.70
CA LYS A 140 -7.50 26.71 -6.49
C LYS A 140 -6.20 26.12 -5.90
N ARG A 141 -5.05 26.67 -6.31
CA ARG A 141 -3.74 26.34 -5.74
C ARG A 141 -3.76 26.62 -4.24
N ARG A 142 -3.27 25.69 -3.42
CA ARG A 142 -3.11 25.92 -1.98
C ARG A 142 -2.19 27.13 -1.78
N ARG A 143 -2.62 28.05 -0.95
CA ARG A 143 -1.75 29.11 -0.42
C ARG A 143 -0.99 28.49 0.75
N ASN A 144 0.33 28.54 0.71
CA ASN A 144 1.19 28.20 1.84
C ASN A 144 1.28 29.40 2.74
#